data_9329628b3368b2b9947a5958ac379e00
#
_entry.id   9329628b3368b2b9947a5958ac379e00
#
_cell.length_a   1.000
_cell.length_b   1.000
_cell.length_c   1.000
_cell.angle_alpha   90.00
_cell.angle_beta   90.00
_cell.angle_gamma   90.00
#
_symmetry.space_group_name_H-M   'P 1'
#
loop_
_entity.id
_entity.type
_entity.pdbx_description
1 polymer ?
#
loop_
_entity_poly.entity_id
_entity_poly.type
_entity_poly.pdbx_seq_one_letter_code
_entity_poly.pdbx_strand_id
1 'polypeptide(L)'
;MIIYVDSSVLVTLIKRESTTDPVIAYLDDLAGDNHTLVAGQLVETEMRRVAGRFGIDQLSVLPVLARMNIVDHTPVDFRQAGLLQSRELGTLDALHLATAIRTQASAMMTFDTRLERSCVALGLPVLDVHRPRTRPSLGEFAH
;
A
#
# COMPACT_ATOMS: atom_id res chain seq x y z
N MET A 1 -7.88 9.82 6.90
CA MET A 1 -7.20 9.91 5.58
C MET A 1 -7.16 8.52 4.95
N ILE A 2 -7.02 8.47 3.65
CA ILE A 2 -6.89 7.22 2.89
C ILE A 2 -5.41 6.92 2.68
N ILE A 3 -4.98 5.74 3.09
CA ILE A 3 -3.61 5.25 2.91
C ILE A 3 -3.66 4.06 1.95
N TYR A 4 -3.01 4.16 0.80
CA TYR A 4 -2.92 3.05 -0.14
C TYR A 4 -1.72 2.17 0.22
N VAL A 5 -1.95 0.86 0.34
CA VAL A 5 -0.93 -0.10 0.76
C VAL A 5 -0.57 -1.00 -0.42
N ASP A 6 0.68 -0.95 -0.84
CA ASP A 6 1.23 -1.77 -1.92
C ASP A 6 1.50 -3.20 -1.45
N SER A 7 1.50 -4.13 -2.40
CA SER A 7 1.74 -5.55 -2.13
C SER A 7 3.09 -5.83 -1.48
N SER A 8 4.13 -5.04 -1.77
CA SER A 8 5.45 -5.21 -1.14
C SER A 8 5.39 -5.12 0.40
N VAL A 9 4.44 -4.35 0.93
CA VAL A 9 4.18 -4.26 2.37
C VAL A 9 3.36 -5.46 2.84
N LEU A 10 2.27 -5.79 2.12
CA LEU A 10 1.34 -6.83 2.53
C LEU A 10 1.94 -8.24 2.50
N VAL A 11 2.87 -8.51 1.58
CA VAL A 11 3.54 -9.82 1.53
C VAL A 11 4.38 -10.10 2.77
N THR A 12 4.83 -9.08 3.50
CA THR A 12 5.55 -9.28 4.77
C THR A 12 4.64 -9.86 5.86
N LEU A 13 3.33 -9.78 5.70
CA LEU A 13 2.35 -10.31 6.64
C LEU A 13 2.07 -11.80 6.43
N ILE A 14 2.39 -12.34 5.25
CA ILE A 14 2.23 -13.77 4.96
C ILE A 14 3.55 -14.52 4.96
N LYS A 15 4.66 -13.84 4.64
CA LYS A 15 6.01 -14.38 4.69
C LYS A 15 6.78 -13.64 5.78
N ARG A 16 7.05 -14.35 6.89
CA ARG A 16 7.66 -13.70 8.05
C ARG A 16 9.07 -13.22 7.75
N GLU A 17 9.30 -11.95 8.05
CA GLU A 17 10.55 -11.23 7.85
C GLU A 17 10.82 -10.33 9.06
N SER A 18 11.99 -9.69 9.09
CA SER A 18 12.31 -8.71 10.15
C SER A 18 11.36 -7.50 10.16
N THR A 19 10.77 -7.18 9.02
CA THR A 19 9.82 -6.08 8.87
C THR A 19 8.39 -6.42 9.25
N THR A 20 8.06 -7.70 9.48
CA THR A 20 6.68 -8.14 9.73
C THR A 20 6.07 -7.46 10.96
N ASP A 21 6.73 -7.56 12.12
CA ASP A 21 6.18 -6.96 13.35
C ASP A 21 6.09 -5.43 13.28
N PRO A 22 7.10 -4.70 12.78
CA PRO A 22 6.96 -3.26 12.55
C PRO A 22 5.82 -2.89 11.61
N VAL A 23 5.56 -3.67 10.55
CA VAL A 23 4.45 -3.42 9.62
C VAL A 23 3.11 -3.60 10.34
N ILE A 24 2.94 -4.70 11.08
CA ILE A 24 1.71 -4.96 11.82
C ILE A 24 1.42 -3.81 12.79
N ALA A 25 2.42 -3.40 13.56
CA ALA A 25 2.27 -2.30 14.52
C ALA A 25 1.89 -0.99 13.82
N TYR A 26 2.51 -0.71 12.69
CA TYR A 26 2.24 0.51 11.93
C TYR A 26 0.82 0.52 11.35
N LEU A 27 0.38 -0.60 10.76
CA LEU A 27 -0.98 -0.73 10.22
C LEU A 27 -2.03 -0.62 11.33
N ASP A 28 -1.79 -1.26 12.49
CA ASP A 28 -2.70 -1.18 13.64
C ASP A 28 -2.79 0.25 14.16
N ASP A 29 -1.68 0.96 14.20
CA ASP A 29 -1.63 2.36 14.63
C ASP A 29 -2.41 3.27 13.68
N LEU A 30 -2.25 3.09 12.37
CA LEU A 30 -3.03 3.82 11.37
C LEU A 30 -4.53 3.56 11.53
N ALA A 31 -4.92 2.30 11.65
CA ALA A 31 -6.33 1.93 11.83
C ALA A 31 -6.90 2.49 13.14
N GLY A 32 -6.10 2.48 14.21
CA GLY A 32 -6.49 3.05 15.51
C GLY A 32 -6.70 4.56 15.46
N ASP A 33 -6.02 5.26 14.54
CA ASP A 33 -6.19 6.69 14.30
C ASP A 33 -7.27 6.99 13.25
N ASN A 34 -8.11 6.03 12.92
CA ASN A 34 -9.22 6.14 11.97
C ASN A 34 -8.79 6.43 10.51
N HIS A 35 -7.58 6.07 10.13
CA HIS A 35 -7.19 6.08 8.73
C HIS A 35 -7.79 4.89 8.01
N THR A 36 -8.20 5.09 6.77
CA THR A 36 -8.72 4.02 5.92
C THR A 36 -7.57 3.39 5.14
N LEU A 37 -7.35 2.09 5.34
CA LEU A 37 -6.33 1.34 4.61
C LEU A 37 -6.96 0.78 3.34
N VAL A 38 -6.42 1.14 2.18
CA VAL A 38 -6.94 0.76 0.87
C VAL A 38 -5.87 0.01 0.09
N ALA A 39 -6.27 -1.03 -0.62
CA ALA A 39 -5.40 -1.72 -1.57
C ALA A 39 -6.20 -2.10 -2.80
N GLY A 40 -5.57 -2.10 -3.97
CA GLY A 40 -6.20 -2.55 -5.19
C GLY A 40 -6.32 -4.07 -5.24
N GLN A 41 -7.32 -4.58 -5.95
CA GLN A 41 -7.62 -6.01 -6.06
C GLN A 41 -6.39 -6.85 -6.47
N LEU A 42 -5.48 -6.26 -7.23
CA LEU A 42 -4.26 -6.94 -7.69
C LEU A 42 -3.40 -7.48 -6.53
N VAL A 43 -3.47 -6.88 -5.34
CA VAL A 43 -2.68 -7.36 -4.19
C VAL A 43 -3.02 -8.80 -3.81
N GLU A 44 -4.26 -9.22 -4.01
CA GLU A 44 -4.64 -10.62 -3.76
C GLU A 44 -3.87 -11.56 -4.66
N THR A 45 -3.83 -11.29 -5.95
CA THR A 45 -3.08 -12.10 -6.92
C THR A 45 -1.59 -12.12 -6.58
N GLU A 46 -1.03 -10.97 -6.27
CA GLU A 46 0.39 -10.87 -5.94
C GLU A 46 0.74 -11.65 -4.68
N MET A 47 -0.05 -11.54 -3.62
CA MET A 47 0.15 -12.32 -2.39
C MET A 47 0.00 -13.82 -2.62
N ARG A 48 -1.01 -14.25 -3.38
CA ARG A 48 -1.23 -15.68 -3.67
C ARG A 48 -0.08 -16.28 -4.46
N ARG A 49 0.53 -15.49 -5.37
CA ARG A 49 1.70 -15.95 -6.12
C ARG A 49 2.93 -16.08 -5.23
N VAL A 50 3.11 -15.16 -4.28
CA VAL A 50 4.18 -15.28 -3.26
C VAL A 50 3.95 -16.52 -2.40
N ALA A 51 2.73 -16.73 -1.91
CA ALA A 51 2.39 -17.90 -1.11
C ALA A 51 2.68 -19.20 -1.88
N GLY A 52 2.30 -19.28 -3.15
CA GLY A 52 2.58 -20.43 -4.01
C GLY A 52 4.08 -20.67 -4.19
N ARG A 53 4.86 -19.61 -4.39
CA ARG A 53 6.31 -19.70 -4.60
C ARG A 53 7.05 -20.22 -3.37
N PHE A 54 6.61 -19.85 -2.17
CA PHE A 54 7.29 -20.18 -0.92
C PHE A 54 6.59 -21.29 -0.11
N GLY A 55 5.59 -21.96 -0.70
CA GLY A 55 4.87 -23.03 -0.01
C GLY A 55 4.09 -22.56 1.22
N ILE A 56 3.62 -21.33 1.21
CA ILE A 56 2.82 -20.75 2.29
C ILE A 56 1.36 -21.11 2.08
N ASP A 57 0.64 -21.43 3.17
CA ASP A 57 -0.78 -21.76 3.12
C ASP A 57 -1.57 -20.57 2.54
N GLN A 58 -2.35 -20.82 1.49
CA GLN A 58 -3.17 -19.80 0.85
C GLN A 58 -4.20 -19.19 1.80
N LEU A 59 -4.62 -19.89 2.85
CA LEU A 59 -5.53 -19.35 3.84
C LEU A 59 -4.92 -18.17 4.60
N SER A 60 -3.59 -18.06 4.67
CA SER A 60 -2.92 -16.94 5.35
C SER A 60 -3.15 -15.60 4.64
N VAL A 61 -3.56 -15.61 3.37
CA VAL A 61 -3.87 -14.39 2.62
C VAL A 61 -5.15 -13.73 3.12
N LEU A 62 -6.12 -14.50 3.60
CA LEU A 62 -7.44 -14.00 3.98
C LEU A 62 -7.41 -12.97 5.12
N PRO A 63 -6.70 -13.20 6.24
CA PRO A 63 -6.63 -12.19 7.30
C PRO A 63 -5.96 -10.89 6.85
N VAL A 64 -5.02 -10.95 5.91
CA VAL A 64 -4.35 -9.76 5.37
C VAL A 64 -5.33 -8.95 4.53
N LEU A 65 -6.07 -9.61 3.63
CA LEU A 65 -7.10 -8.94 2.84
C LEU A 65 -8.18 -8.32 3.73
N ALA A 66 -8.54 -8.98 4.83
CA ALA A 66 -9.54 -8.48 5.77
C ALA A 66 -9.12 -7.18 6.48
N ARG A 67 -7.83 -6.87 6.52
CA ARG A 67 -7.32 -5.60 7.07
C ARG A 67 -7.50 -4.42 6.12
N MET A 68 -7.76 -4.68 4.85
CA MET A 68 -7.78 -3.66 3.80
C MET A 68 -9.19 -3.44 3.28
N ASN A 69 -9.47 -2.22 2.85
CA ASN A 69 -10.57 -1.93 1.96
C ASN A 69 -10.08 -2.20 0.53
N ILE A 70 -10.51 -3.30 -0.05
CA ILE A 70 -10.08 -3.70 -1.39
C ILE A 70 -10.92 -2.95 -2.42
N VAL A 71 -10.25 -2.29 -3.36
CA VAL A 71 -10.89 -1.55 -4.45
C VAL A 71 -10.56 -2.17 -5.80
N ASP A 72 -11.47 -2.06 -6.75
CA ASP A 72 -11.25 -2.52 -8.10
C ASP A 72 -10.27 -1.60 -8.83
N HIS A 73 -9.50 -2.19 -9.75
CA HIS A 73 -8.79 -1.44 -10.77
C HIS A 73 -9.76 -1.19 -11.93
N THR A 74 -10.09 0.06 -12.19
CA THR A 74 -11.05 0.42 -13.24
C THR A 74 -10.37 0.59 -14.60
N PRO A 75 -11.13 0.58 -15.72
CA PRO A 75 -10.56 0.89 -17.03
C PRO A 75 -9.79 2.23 -17.06
N VAL A 76 -10.22 3.21 -16.29
CA VAL A 76 -9.52 4.49 -16.18
C VAL A 76 -8.14 4.29 -15.54
N ASP A 77 -8.04 3.43 -14.51
CA ASP A 77 -6.76 3.13 -13.87
C ASP A 77 -5.77 2.51 -14.85
N PHE A 78 -6.24 1.55 -15.65
CA PHE A 78 -5.42 0.92 -16.69
C PHE A 78 -4.91 1.94 -17.71
N ARG A 79 -5.77 2.84 -18.15
CA ARG A 79 -5.39 3.89 -19.11
C ARG A 79 -4.37 4.85 -18.49
N GLN A 80 -4.65 5.33 -17.29
CA GLN A 80 -3.74 6.26 -16.61
C GLN A 80 -2.40 5.62 -16.28
N ALA A 81 -2.38 4.36 -15.87
CA ALA A 81 -1.16 3.62 -15.65
C ALA A 81 -0.29 3.58 -16.91
N GLY A 82 -0.92 3.36 -18.07
CA GLY A 82 -0.22 3.34 -19.35
C GLY A 82 0.36 4.70 -19.77
N LEU A 83 -0.16 5.78 -19.21
CA LEU A 83 0.27 7.15 -19.54
C LEU A 83 1.26 7.73 -18.52
N LEU A 84 1.55 7.03 -17.43
CA LEU A 84 2.51 7.51 -16.43
C LEU A 84 3.91 7.62 -17.03
N GLN A 85 4.53 8.79 -16.85
CA GLN A 85 5.83 9.10 -17.43
C GLN A 85 6.98 8.69 -16.50
N SER A 86 6.94 7.48 -16.00
CA SER A 86 8.03 6.91 -15.21
C SER A 86 8.61 5.71 -15.92
N ARG A 87 9.86 5.80 -16.36
CA ARG A 87 10.55 4.72 -17.06
C ARG A 87 10.99 3.59 -16.15
N GLU A 88 11.11 3.86 -14.85
CA GLU A 88 11.50 2.88 -13.85
C GLU A 88 10.35 1.97 -13.44
N LEU A 89 9.11 2.44 -13.58
CA LEU A 89 7.94 1.82 -12.99
C LEU A 89 7.45 0.67 -13.87
N GLY A 90 7.37 -0.53 -13.30
CA GLY A 90 6.76 -1.68 -13.97
C GLY A 90 5.24 -1.51 -14.09
N THR A 91 4.63 -2.30 -14.98
CA THR A 91 3.20 -2.19 -15.31
C THR A 91 2.30 -2.35 -14.09
N LEU A 92 2.58 -3.34 -13.22
CA LEU A 92 1.73 -3.59 -12.05
C LEU A 92 1.84 -2.46 -11.01
N ASP A 93 3.04 -1.93 -10.81
CA ASP A 93 3.25 -0.80 -9.90
C ASP A 93 2.60 0.48 -10.45
N ALA A 94 2.66 0.67 -11.77
CA ALA A 94 1.97 1.79 -12.42
C ALA A 94 0.46 1.70 -12.21
N LEU A 95 -0.11 0.48 -12.26
CA LEU A 95 -1.53 0.27 -12.02
C LEU A 95 -1.90 0.59 -10.57
N HIS A 96 -1.08 0.15 -9.60
CA HIS A 96 -1.29 0.51 -8.19
C HIS A 96 -1.25 2.02 -7.99
N LEU A 97 -0.27 2.69 -8.57
CA LEU A 97 -0.14 4.15 -8.45
C LEU A 97 -1.34 4.88 -9.05
N ALA A 98 -1.78 4.49 -10.23
CA ALA A 98 -2.96 5.08 -10.87
C ALA A 98 -4.22 4.88 -10.00
N THR A 99 -4.40 3.70 -9.44
CA THR A 99 -5.54 3.40 -8.55
C THR A 99 -5.46 4.22 -7.25
N ALA A 100 -4.28 4.36 -6.68
CA ALA A 100 -4.07 5.20 -5.50
C ALA A 100 -4.46 6.66 -5.77
N ILE A 101 -4.07 7.19 -6.92
CA ILE A 101 -4.41 8.57 -7.32
C ILE A 101 -5.92 8.71 -7.50
N ARG A 102 -6.56 7.80 -8.23
CA ARG A 102 -8.02 7.87 -8.46
C ARG A 102 -8.82 7.77 -7.17
N THR A 103 -8.39 6.94 -6.23
CA THR A 103 -9.06 6.77 -4.94
C THR A 103 -8.71 7.89 -3.95
N GLN A 104 -7.95 8.88 -4.37
CA GLN A 104 -7.58 10.05 -3.58
C GLN A 104 -6.81 9.70 -2.31
N ALA A 105 -5.89 8.75 -2.42
CA ALA A 105 -5.01 8.39 -1.32
C ALA A 105 -4.20 9.62 -0.88
N SER A 106 -4.10 9.80 0.43
CA SER A 106 -3.29 10.86 1.03
C SER A 106 -1.82 10.46 1.13
N ALA A 107 -1.54 9.15 1.16
CA ALA A 107 -0.19 8.61 1.22
C ALA A 107 -0.16 7.18 0.69
N MET A 108 1.03 6.73 0.34
CA MET A 108 1.33 5.36 -0.08
C MET A 108 2.23 4.69 0.95
N MET A 109 1.99 3.40 1.19
CA MET A 109 2.94 2.52 1.88
C MET A 109 3.52 1.55 0.86
N THR A 110 4.83 1.56 0.68
CA THR A 110 5.54 0.64 -0.21
C THR A 110 6.97 0.41 0.27
N PHE A 111 7.53 -0.76 -0.03
CA PHE A 111 8.96 -1.04 0.12
C PHE A 111 9.72 -1.01 -1.20
N ASP A 112 9.02 -0.79 -2.32
CA ASP A 112 9.65 -0.66 -3.63
C ASP A 112 10.17 0.77 -3.81
N THR A 113 11.49 0.92 -3.93
CA THR A 113 12.12 2.24 -4.05
C THR A 113 11.76 2.95 -5.35
N ARG A 114 11.50 2.22 -6.43
CA ARG A 114 11.08 2.80 -7.70
C ARG A 114 9.66 3.36 -7.62
N LEU A 115 8.75 2.62 -6.99
CA LEU A 115 7.39 3.09 -6.75
C LEU A 115 7.40 4.30 -5.82
N GLU A 116 8.20 4.27 -4.77
CA GLU A 116 8.38 5.42 -3.87
C GLU A 116 8.80 6.68 -4.62
N ARG A 117 9.83 6.59 -5.47
CA ARG A 117 10.29 7.74 -6.25
C ARG A 117 9.20 8.28 -7.17
N SER A 118 8.44 7.40 -7.79
CA SER A 118 7.33 7.81 -8.67
C SER A 118 6.21 8.49 -7.89
N CYS A 119 5.86 7.99 -6.70
CA CYS A 119 4.88 8.63 -5.82
C CYS A 119 5.31 10.04 -5.44
N VAL A 120 6.55 10.19 -4.97
CA VAL A 120 7.10 11.49 -4.57
C VAL A 120 7.09 12.48 -5.73
N ALA A 121 7.49 12.03 -6.92
CA ALA A 121 7.49 12.87 -8.12
C ALA A 121 6.10 13.39 -8.50
N LEU A 122 5.04 12.64 -8.16
CA LEU A 122 3.65 13.03 -8.40
C LEU A 122 3.00 13.73 -7.21
N GLY A 123 3.74 14.02 -6.16
CA GLY A 123 3.23 14.70 -4.98
C GLY A 123 2.47 13.79 -4.00
N LEU A 124 2.57 12.48 -4.13
CA LEU A 124 1.98 11.53 -3.20
C LEU A 124 3.00 11.13 -2.14
N PRO A 125 2.83 11.53 -0.87
CA PRO A 125 3.77 11.17 0.19
C PRO A 125 3.85 9.66 0.38
N VAL A 126 5.03 9.18 0.79
CA VAL A 126 5.24 7.78 1.13
C VAL A 126 5.54 7.67 2.62
N LEU A 127 4.81 6.77 3.30
CA LEU A 127 4.99 6.52 4.73
C LEU A 127 6.14 5.54 4.93
N ASP A 128 7.04 5.86 5.85
CA ASP A 128 8.17 5.01 6.22
C ASP A 128 7.84 4.26 7.51
N VAL A 129 7.73 2.94 7.41
CA VAL A 129 7.42 2.05 8.54
C VAL A 129 8.50 2.13 9.64
N HIS A 130 9.74 2.44 9.27
CA HIS A 130 10.87 2.51 10.19
C HIS A 130 10.96 3.85 10.94
N ARG A 131 10.10 4.82 10.62
CA ARG A 131 10.04 6.10 11.32
C ARG A 131 8.80 6.14 12.19
N PRO A 132 8.93 6.56 13.46
CA PRO A 132 7.76 6.78 14.31
C PRO A 132 6.82 7.78 13.65
N ARG A 133 5.51 7.47 13.67
CA ARG A 133 4.53 8.42 13.19
C ARG A 133 4.47 9.61 14.16
N THR A 134 4.58 10.82 13.60
CA THR A 134 4.31 12.03 14.35
C THR A 134 2.79 12.19 14.43
N ARG A 135 2.24 12.05 15.65
CA ARG A 135 0.83 12.36 15.87
C ARG A 135 0.72 13.88 16.03
N PRO A 136 -0.24 14.52 15.31
CA PRO A 136 -0.48 15.93 15.52
C PRO A 136 -0.89 16.17 16.98
N SER A 137 -0.40 17.27 17.56
CA SER A 137 -0.87 17.70 18.88
C SER A 137 -2.32 18.14 18.80
N LEU A 138 -3.06 18.07 19.93
CA LEU A 138 -4.45 18.52 19.97
C LEU A 138 -4.61 19.98 19.55
N GLY A 139 -3.58 20.81 19.74
CA GLY A 139 -3.58 22.20 19.29
C GLY A 139 -3.54 22.39 17.78
N GLU A 140 -3.05 21.42 17.04
CA GLU A 140 -2.98 21.48 15.57
C GLU A 140 -4.35 21.27 14.91
N PHE A 141 -5.31 20.73 15.62
CA PHE A 141 -6.69 20.56 15.14
C PHE A 141 -7.61 21.71 15.55
N ALA A 142 -7.12 22.69 16.29
CA ALA A 142 -7.92 23.81 16.82
C ALA A 142 -8.04 24.98 15.81
N HIS A 143 -7.60 24.80 14.59
CA HIS A 143 -7.63 25.84 13.55
C HIS A 143 -8.75 25.65 12.58
#